data_8b63b3c0a23822ebb54eaa5cf105721d
#
_entry.id   8b63b3c0a23822ebb54eaa5cf105721d
#
_cell.length_a   1.000
_cell.length_b   1.000
_cell.length_c   1.000
_cell.angle_alpha   90.00
_cell.angle_beta   90.00
_cell.angle_gamma   90.00
#
_symmetry.space_group_name_H-M   'P 1'
#
loop_
_entity.id
_entity.type
_entity.pdbx_description
1 polymer ?
#
loop_
_entity_poly.entity_id
_entity_poly.type
_entity_poly.pdbx_seq_one_letter_code
_entity_poly.pdbx_strand_id
1 'polypeptide(L)'
;MPENRQSCKMKKVLLLITLLITLGCSFPLQVTLGTPTAIPTLTPTPGPTVAPQTPPEPGTEQNPLILALAPNPRPTDPVIAAGDVLAAYLEERTGLRIVTVIPASEAVLVDSLAKGNAHIASLSPYAFVMARGDNSVTALLARVRNGEMFYGAQILINREGEFTAYFDEARGENTVDAATALNQFADKKPCWSDEFSPSGYVVPLGLLNQSQVTTRTGAFLEGQPNVVRGVYADDICDFGATFVDARENPVLEADYPDVMDKVLVAWRIPEIIPYENISMSASLPFEMRRNIQRAFLDFMTTPEGKAAMQTVYGFDEMSPVEDAVYAEFIGYVNASGINLPDLLDQ
;
A
#
# COMPACT_ATOMS: atom_id res chain seq x y z
N MET A 1 1.99 -53.64 1.16
CA MET A 1 1.80 -54.44 2.35
C MET A 1 3.14 -54.57 3.10
N PRO A 2 3.22 -54.20 4.41
CA PRO A 2 2.39 -54.76 5.45
C PRO A 2 1.68 -53.72 6.33
N GLU A 3 0.62 -54.20 6.84
CA GLU A 3 -0.40 -53.72 7.73
C GLU A 3 0.04 -53.61 9.21
N ASN A 4 -0.43 -52.55 9.87
CA ASN A 4 -1.20 -52.62 11.11
C ASN A 4 -0.64 -53.39 12.33
N ARG A 5 0.03 -52.67 13.26
CA ARG A 5 0.30 -53.14 14.64
C ARG A 5 0.33 -52.05 15.72
N GLN A 6 -0.60 -51.08 15.71
CA GLN A 6 -0.68 -50.08 16.80
C GLN A 6 -2.04 -49.91 17.48
N SER A 7 -3.06 -50.69 17.15
CA SER A 7 -4.40 -50.53 17.72
C SER A 7 -4.72 -51.42 18.94
N CYS A 8 -3.81 -52.26 19.41
CA CYS A 8 -4.12 -53.26 20.45
C CYS A 8 -3.57 -52.95 21.86
N LYS A 9 -2.82 -51.88 22.07
CA LYS A 9 -2.25 -51.57 23.41
C LYS A 9 -3.05 -50.51 24.21
N MET A 10 -4.00 -49.81 23.60
CA MET A 10 -4.75 -48.77 24.30
C MET A 10 -6.04 -49.21 24.99
N LYS A 11 -6.53 -50.44 24.69
CA LYS A 11 -7.74 -51.00 25.32
C LYS A 11 -7.51 -51.72 26.62
N LYS A 12 -6.26 -52.04 26.98
CA LYS A 12 -5.94 -52.77 28.24
C LYS A 12 -5.56 -51.87 29.42
N VAL A 13 -5.33 -50.58 29.21
CA VAL A 13 -4.98 -49.63 30.29
C VAL A 13 -6.22 -49.00 30.91
N LEU A 14 -7.35 -48.92 30.18
CA LEU A 14 -8.58 -48.31 30.69
C LEU A 14 -9.42 -49.22 31.59
N LEU A 15 -9.11 -50.54 31.71
CA LEU A 15 -9.86 -51.50 32.53
C LEU A 15 -9.27 -51.71 33.92
N LEU A 16 -8.11 -51.16 34.24
CA LEU A 16 -7.43 -51.33 35.54
C LEU A 16 -7.62 -50.13 36.50
N ILE A 17 -8.23 -49.04 36.06
CA ILE A 17 -8.46 -47.84 36.89
C ILE A 17 -9.85 -47.83 37.55
N THR A 18 -10.77 -48.71 37.15
CA THR A 18 -12.15 -48.75 37.70
C THR A 18 -12.35 -49.72 38.85
N LEU A 19 -11.32 -50.41 39.35
CA LEU A 19 -11.47 -51.44 40.41
C LEU A 19 -10.83 -51.06 41.76
N LEU A 20 -10.49 -49.79 41.99
CA LEU A 20 -9.76 -49.35 43.21
C LEU A 20 -10.51 -48.31 44.05
N ILE A 21 -11.83 -48.13 43.87
CA ILE A 21 -12.64 -47.09 44.58
C ILE A 21 -13.77 -47.71 45.44
N THR A 22 -13.66 -48.93 45.94
CA THR A 22 -14.67 -49.49 46.86
C THR A 22 -14.03 -50.20 48.05
N LEU A 23 -13.25 -49.54 48.87
CA LEU A 23 -13.04 -49.94 50.28
C LEU A 23 -12.55 -48.70 51.06
N GLY A 24 -13.43 -47.91 51.57
CA GLY A 24 -13.18 -46.83 52.51
C GLY A 24 -14.13 -46.94 53.69
N CYS A 25 -13.59 -47.41 54.78
CA CYS A 25 -14.26 -47.59 56.06
C CYS A 25 -14.92 -46.29 56.56
N SER A 26 -16.16 -46.40 56.97
CA SER A 26 -16.93 -45.37 57.68
C SER A 26 -16.42 -45.24 59.12
N PHE A 27 -15.76 -44.13 59.45
CA PHE A 27 -15.59 -43.71 60.85
C PHE A 27 -16.48 -42.47 61.08
N PRO A 28 -17.30 -42.46 62.09
CA PRO A 28 -18.08 -41.24 62.44
C PRO A 28 -17.15 -40.24 63.19
N LEU A 29 -16.76 -39.19 62.51
CA LEU A 29 -16.06 -38.06 63.12
C LEU A 29 -17.15 -37.10 63.69
N GLN A 30 -17.30 -37.04 65.00
CA GLN A 30 -18.11 -36.03 65.64
C GLN A 30 -17.33 -34.70 65.63
N VAL A 31 -17.70 -33.79 64.72
CA VAL A 31 -17.23 -32.44 64.68
C VAL A 31 -18.11 -31.58 65.57
N THR A 32 -17.58 -31.13 66.70
CA THR A 32 -18.20 -30.09 67.51
C THR A 32 -18.06 -28.76 66.76
N LEU A 33 -19.17 -28.24 66.21
CA LEU A 33 -19.21 -26.91 65.62
C LEU A 33 -19.06 -25.86 66.71
N GLY A 34 -17.88 -25.28 66.84
CA GLY A 34 -17.67 -24.06 67.57
C GLY A 34 -18.33 -22.90 66.82
N THR A 35 -19.04 -22.04 67.53
CA THR A 35 -19.69 -20.86 67.01
C THR A 35 -18.67 -19.98 66.31
N PRO A 36 -18.81 -19.62 65.02
CA PRO A 36 -17.84 -18.79 64.34
C PRO A 36 -17.86 -17.36 64.97
N THR A 37 -16.77 -16.96 65.52
CA THR A 37 -16.53 -15.57 65.92
C THR A 37 -16.48 -14.75 64.61
N ALA A 38 -17.35 -13.77 64.50
CA ALA A 38 -17.37 -12.85 63.36
C ALA A 38 -15.99 -12.15 63.20
N ILE A 39 -15.27 -12.48 62.17
CA ILE A 39 -14.06 -11.72 61.76
C ILE A 39 -14.55 -10.37 61.24
N PRO A 40 -14.05 -9.23 61.75
CA PRO A 40 -14.44 -7.94 61.20
C PRO A 40 -14.00 -7.87 59.73
N THR A 41 -14.98 -7.79 58.84
CA THR A 41 -14.73 -7.55 57.40
C THR A 41 -14.14 -6.16 57.26
N LEU A 42 -12.84 -6.08 56.96
CA LEU A 42 -12.21 -4.82 56.59
C LEU A 42 -12.89 -4.36 55.28
N THR A 43 -13.72 -3.32 55.39
CA THR A 43 -14.24 -2.63 54.20
C THR A 43 -13.06 -2.10 53.40
N PRO A 44 -12.86 -2.52 52.14
CA PRO A 44 -11.76 -1.93 51.38
C PRO A 44 -12.00 -0.44 51.23
N THR A 45 -11.07 0.36 51.74
CA THR A 45 -11.06 1.79 51.44
C THR A 45 -10.96 1.95 49.93
N PRO A 46 -11.89 2.68 49.27
CA PRO A 46 -11.74 2.93 47.83
C PRO A 46 -10.40 3.59 47.60
N GLY A 47 -9.56 2.93 46.81
CA GLY A 47 -8.29 3.53 46.34
C GLY A 47 -8.59 4.83 45.60
N PRO A 48 -7.65 5.78 45.55
CA PRO A 48 -7.86 7.00 44.79
C PRO A 48 -8.24 6.65 43.37
N THR A 49 -9.44 7.04 42.95
CA THR A 49 -9.89 6.96 41.56
C THR A 49 -9.01 7.90 40.75
N VAL A 50 -8.04 7.34 40.00
CA VAL A 50 -7.28 8.13 39.06
C VAL A 50 -8.28 8.59 38.02
N ALA A 51 -8.54 9.88 37.94
CA ALA A 51 -9.36 10.46 36.88
C ALA A 51 -8.79 10.07 35.52
N PRO A 52 -9.59 9.73 34.53
CA PRO A 52 -9.12 9.47 33.19
C PRO A 52 -8.34 10.70 32.71
N GLN A 53 -7.04 10.55 32.50
CA GLN A 53 -6.23 11.62 31.93
C GLN A 53 -6.60 11.69 30.46
N THR A 54 -7.12 12.81 30.00
CA THR A 54 -7.27 13.11 28.59
C THR A 54 -5.86 13.06 27.96
N PRO A 55 -5.65 12.30 26.88
CA PRO A 55 -4.36 12.30 26.20
C PRO A 55 -3.96 13.73 25.83
N PRO A 56 -2.66 14.09 25.91
CA PRO A 56 -2.20 15.41 25.48
C PRO A 56 -2.59 15.67 24.03
N GLU A 57 -2.91 16.93 23.70
CA GLU A 57 -3.21 17.33 22.34
C GLU A 57 -2.04 17.00 21.39
N PRO A 58 -2.31 16.50 20.16
CA PRO A 58 -1.25 16.25 19.19
C PRO A 58 -0.54 17.55 18.80
N GLY A 59 0.77 17.48 18.57
CA GLY A 59 1.59 18.63 18.23
C GLY A 59 2.09 19.43 19.43
N THR A 60 2.00 18.88 20.65
CA THR A 60 2.59 19.47 21.88
C THR A 60 3.92 18.78 22.22
N GLU A 61 4.69 19.37 23.17
CA GLU A 61 5.93 18.75 23.67
C GLU A 61 5.71 17.35 24.26
N GLN A 62 4.54 17.11 24.86
CA GLN A 62 4.18 15.82 25.45
C GLN A 62 3.61 14.82 24.43
N ASN A 63 3.16 15.30 23.28
CA ASN A 63 2.60 14.49 22.21
C ASN A 63 2.96 15.10 20.85
N PRO A 64 4.24 15.04 20.43
CA PRO A 64 4.68 15.62 19.15
C PRO A 64 4.05 14.89 17.97
N LEU A 65 3.87 15.61 16.86
CA LEU A 65 3.57 14.97 15.57
C LEU A 65 4.81 14.23 15.06
N ILE A 66 4.58 13.04 14.54
CA ILE A 66 5.64 12.22 13.95
C ILE A 66 5.57 12.39 12.44
N LEU A 67 6.61 13.00 11.87
CA LEU A 67 6.84 13.11 10.43
C LEU A 67 7.71 11.95 9.97
N ALA A 68 7.14 11.00 9.26
CA ALA A 68 7.88 9.92 8.67
C ALA A 68 8.50 10.36 7.33
N LEU A 69 9.83 10.33 7.25
CA LEU A 69 10.58 10.54 6.01
C LEU A 69 10.47 9.31 5.11
N ALA A 70 11.00 9.38 3.89
CA ALA A 70 10.99 8.24 2.98
C ALA A 70 11.65 7.01 3.62
N PRO A 71 11.03 5.83 3.52
CA PRO A 71 11.57 4.62 4.11
C PRO A 71 13.01 4.33 3.63
N ASN A 72 13.90 4.09 4.58
CA ASN A 72 15.30 3.78 4.28
C ASN A 72 15.92 3.00 5.44
N PRO A 73 16.34 1.74 5.24
CA PRO A 73 16.96 0.93 6.29
C PRO A 73 18.36 1.41 6.68
N ARG A 74 18.99 2.26 5.86
CA ARG A 74 20.34 2.83 6.07
C ARG A 74 20.37 4.30 5.66
N PRO A 75 19.69 5.19 6.43
CA PRO A 75 19.64 6.61 6.09
C PRO A 75 21.03 7.24 6.15
N THR A 76 21.27 8.22 5.29
CA THR A 76 22.51 8.99 5.25
C THR A 76 22.35 10.30 6.02
N ASP A 77 23.47 10.88 6.50
CA ASP A 77 23.46 12.17 7.20
C ASP A 77 22.76 13.29 6.42
N PRO A 78 22.92 13.43 5.08
CA PRO A 78 22.18 14.42 4.31
C PRO A 78 20.64 14.25 4.38
N VAL A 79 20.14 13.02 4.35
CA VAL A 79 18.68 12.74 4.46
C VAL A 79 18.17 13.12 5.84
N ILE A 80 18.90 12.79 6.90
CA ILE A 80 18.55 13.15 8.27
C ILE A 80 18.52 14.68 8.42
N ALA A 81 19.60 15.37 7.99
CA ALA A 81 19.69 16.82 8.06
C ALA A 81 18.58 17.53 7.24
N ALA A 82 18.26 17.05 6.06
CA ALA A 82 17.17 17.60 5.26
C ALA A 82 15.80 17.38 5.92
N GLY A 83 15.59 16.23 6.56
CA GLY A 83 14.39 15.96 7.36
C GLY A 83 14.25 16.92 8.55
N ASP A 84 15.35 17.21 9.25
CA ASP A 84 15.35 18.16 10.37
C ASP A 84 15.04 19.58 9.89
N VAL A 85 15.56 20.00 8.73
CA VAL A 85 15.23 21.31 8.11
C VAL A 85 13.75 21.38 7.79
N LEU A 86 13.16 20.34 7.20
CA LEU A 86 11.72 20.27 6.92
C LEU A 86 10.90 20.35 8.21
N ALA A 87 11.22 19.54 9.22
CA ALA A 87 10.51 19.55 10.51
C ALA A 87 10.58 20.91 11.19
N ALA A 88 11.76 21.53 11.26
CA ALA A 88 11.95 22.84 11.86
C ALA A 88 11.12 23.93 11.15
N TYR A 89 11.06 23.91 9.81
CA TYR A 89 10.23 24.84 9.07
C TYR A 89 8.73 24.64 9.36
N LEU A 90 8.27 23.40 9.39
CA LEU A 90 6.87 23.09 9.71
C LEU A 90 6.53 23.52 11.15
N GLU A 91 7.43 23.30 12.12
CA GLU A 91 7.27 23.76 13.50
C GLU A 91 7.13 25.28 13.58
N GLU A 92 8.02 26.03 12.92
CA GLU A 92 8.00 27.50 12.89
C GLU A 92 6.69 28.02 12.29
N ARG A 93 6.22 27.42 11.20
CA ARG A 93 5.03 27.90 10.47
C ARG A 93 3.71 27.53 11.15
N THR A 94 3.67 26.40 11.87
CA THR A 94 2.43 25.86 12.46
C THR A 94 2.32 26.05 13.97
N GLY A 95 3.44 26.25 14.66
CA GLY A 95 3.50 26.24 16.12
C GLY A 95 3.34 24.86 16.75
N LEU A 96 3.38 23.80 15.94
CA LEU A 96 3.25 22.43 16.42
C LEU A 96 4.63 21.81 16.64
N ARG A 97 4.76 20.98 17.68
CA ARG A 97 5.96 20.16 17.87
C ARG A 97 5.97 19.00 16.89
N ILE A 98 7.03 18.89 16.07
CA ILE A 98 7.17 17.87 15.02
C ILE A 98 8.54 17.18 15.17
N VAL A 99 8.56 15.85 15.17
CA VAL A 99 9.79 15.06 15.20
C VAL A 99 9.84 14.13 13.99
N THR A 100 11.02 13.93 13.44
CA THR A 100 11.23 13.06 12.28
C THR A 100 11.52 11.63 12.70
N VAL A 101 11.06 10.67 11.89
CA VAL A 101 11.45 9.25 11.95
C VAL A 101 11.72 8.75 10.54
N ILE A 102 12.59 7.75 10.41
CA ILE A 102 12.87 7.10 9.14
C ILE A 102 12.48 5.62 9.28
N PRO A 103 11.35 5.19 8.72
CA PRO A 103 10.95 3.79 8.72
C PRO A 103 11.93 2.92 7.93
N ALA A 104 12.07 1.66 8.31
CA ALA A 104 12.95 0.74 7.60
C ALA A 104 12.38 0.29 6.24
N SER A 105 11.04 0.28 6.10
CA SER A 105 10.33 -0.12 4.87
C SER A 105 8.95 0.56 4.80
N GLU A 106 8.30 0.51 3.63
CA GLU A 106 6.93 0.99 3.45
C GLU A 106 5.93 0.20 4.31
N ALA A 107 6.10 -1.10 4.47
CA ALA A 107 5.24 -1.92 5.33
C ALA A 107 5.30 -1.43 6.80
N VAL A 108 6.50 -1.12 7.31
CA VAL A 108 6.67 -0.53 8.66
C VAL A 108 6.03 0.86 8.76
N LEU A 109 6.12 1.67 7.69
CA LEU A 109 5.49 2.99 7.63
C LEU A 109 3.95 2.88 7.72
N VAL A 110 3.34 2.03 6.91
CA VAL A 110 1.88 1.81 6.89
C VAL A 110 1.39 1.31 8.25
N ASP A 111 2.08 0.33 8.86
CA ASP A 111 1.77 -0.17 10.21
C ASP A 111 1.88 0.94 11.28
N SER A 112 2.88 1.82 11.16
CA SER A 112 3.07 2.96 12.08
C SER A 112 1.93 3.99 11.96
N LEU A 113 1.45 4.27 10.74
CA LEU A 113 0.29 5.15 10.52
C LEU A 113 -0.99 4.53 11.10
N ALA A 114 -1.22 3.25 10.87
CA ALA A 114 -2.39 2.53 11.39
C ALA A 114 -2.43 2.51 12.94
N LYS A 115 -1.26 2.44 13.59
CA LYS A 115 -1.12 2.44 15.05
C LYS A 115 -1.04 3.84 15.68
N GLY A 116 -1.03 4.90 14.86
CA GLY A 116 -0.85 6.28 15.35
C GLY A 116 0.58 6.60 15.83
N ASN A 117 1.57 5.81 15.41
CA ASN A 117 2.99 6.04 15.68
C ASN A 117 3.66 6.90 14.60
N ALA A 118 2.95 7.23 13.52
CA ALA A 118 3.30 8.23 12.53
C ALA A 118 2.04 9.06 12.20
N HIS A 119 2.21 10.34 11.88
CA HIS A 119 1.11 11.27 11.67
C HIS A 119 1.14 11.92 10.29
N ILE A 120 2.32 12.08 9.71
CA ILE A 120 2.57 12.71 8.41
C ILE A 120 3.56 11.81 7.68
N ALA A 121 3.28 11.47 6.41
CA ALA A 121 4.15 10.62 5.63
C ALA A 121 4.03 10.89 4.12
N SER A 122 5.12 10.65 3.38
CA SER A 122 5.05 10.42 1.94
C SER A 122 4.77 8.95 1.70
N LEU A 123 3.75 8.65 0.90
CA LEU A 123 3.33 7.30 0.58
C LEU A 123 3.46 7.04 -0.92
N SER A 124 3.99 5.87 -1.27
CA SER A 124 3.87 5.34 -2.62
C SER A 124 2.40 5.05 -2.96
N PRO A 125 2.05 4.88 -4.24
CA PRO A 125 0.69 4.53 -4.63
C PRO A 125 0.10 3.34 -3.86
N TYR A 126 0.86 2.26 -3.68
CA TYR A 126 0.38 1.06 -2.99
C TYR A 126 0.31 1.23 -1.47
N ALA A 127 1.31 1.89 -0.89
CA ALA A 127 1.28 2.22 0.54
C ALA A 127 0.08 3.11 0.88
N PHE A 128 -0.28 4.04 -0.01
CA PHE A 128 -1.49 4.85 0.14
C PHE A 128 -2.77 4.00 0.06
N VAL A 129 -2.89 3.11 -0.94
CA VAL A 129 -4.07 2.21 -1.06
C VAL A 129 -4.25 1.40 0.22
N MET A 130 -3.16 0.84 0.75
CA MET A 130 -3.20 0.03 1.97
C MET A 130 -3.59 0.86 3.20
N ALA A 131 -2.91 1.98 3.45
CA ALA A 131 -3.21 2.86 4.59
C ALA A 131 -4.62 3.47 4.49
N ARG A 132 -5.09 3.78 3.27
CA ARG A 132 -6.44 4.32 3.03
C ARG A 132 -7.52 3.26 3.25
N GLY A 133 -7.24 1.98 2.95
CA GLY A 133 -8.15 0.86 3.22
C GLY A 133 -8.53 0.76 4.70
N ASP A 134 -7.59 1.03 5.59
CA ASP A 134 -7.81 1.07 7.04
C ASP A 134 -8.38 2.41 7.55
N ASN A 135 -8.64 3.37 6.66
CA ASN A 135 -9.04 4.75 6.99
C ASN A 135 -8.07 5.47 7.94
N SER A 136 -6.80 5.06 7.95
CA SER A 136 -5.78 5.63 8.83
C SER A 136 -5.30 6.99 8.36
N VAL A 137 -5.38 7.25 7.05
CA VAL A 137 -4.82 8.46 6.42
C VAL A 137 -5.79 9.14 5.47
N THR A 138 -5.50 10.40 5.16
CA THR A 138 -6.07 11.17 4.06
C THR A 138 -4.95 11.84 3.27
N ALA A 139 -5.00 11.79 1.94
CA ALA A 139 -4.05 12.49 1.07
C ALA A 139 -4.33 14.00 1.08
N LEU A 140 -3.28 14.80 1.15
CA LEU A 140 -3.38 16.26 1.15
C LEU A 140 -2.59 16.93 0.02
N LEU A 141 -1.47 16.32 -0.37
CA LEU A 141 -0.63 16.79 -1.46
C LEU A 141 -0.24 15.62 -2.34
N ALA A 142 -0.35 15.76 -3.64
CA ALA A 142 0.17 14.81 -4.62
C ALA A 142 1.45 15.34 -5.26
N ARG A 143 2.43 14.46 -5.46
CA ARG A 143 3.62 14.77 -6.26
C ARG A 143 3.21 15.17 -7.66
N VAL A 144 3.85 16.21 -8.17
CA VAL A 144 3.75 16.65 -9.57
C VAL A 144 5.01 16.22 -10.33
N ARG A 145 4.84 15.65 -11.51
CA ARG A 145 5.92 15.30 -12.42
C ARG A 145 5.54 15.74 -13.82
N ASN A 146 6.37 16.56 -14.46
CA ASN A 146 6.10 17.13 -15.78
C ASN A 146 4.75 17.89 -15.86
N GLY A 147 4.30 18.51 -14.76
CA GLY A 147 3.03 19.22 -14.67
C GLY A 147 1.81 18.37 -14.32
N GLU A 148 1.96 17.04 -14.18
CA GLU A 148 0.86 16.12 -13.94
C GLU A 148 1.00 15.40 -12.59
N MET A 149 -0.13 15.15 -11.92
CA MET A 149 -0.20 14.36 -10.67
C MET A 149 -0.43 12.87 -10.91
N PHE A 150 -0.87 12.52 -12.11
CA PHE A 150 -1.22 11.16 -12.52
C PHE A 150 -0.65 10.88 -13.90
N TYR A 151 -0.43 9.62 -14.20
CA TYR A 151 -0.04 9.17 -15.54
C TYR A 151 -0.92 8.01 -16.00
N GLY A 152 -0.90 7.76 -17.29
CA GLY A 152 -1.69 6.73 -17.93
C GLY A 152 -0.91 5.46 -18.21
N ALA A 153 -1.65 4.42 -18.57
CA ALA A 153 -1.10 3.18 -19.11
C ALA A 153 -1.72 2.88 -20.48
N GLN A 154 -1.17 1.90 -21.16
CA GLN A 154 -1.69 1.48 -22.46
C GLN A 154 -1.50 -0.02 -22.67
N ILE A 155 -2.42 -0.61 -23.40
CA ILE A 155 -2.33 -1.99 -23.88
C ILE A 155 -1.86 -1.94 -25.32
N LEU A 156 -0.77 -2.66 -25.60
CA LEU A 156 -0.07 -2.69 -26.86
C LEU A 156 -0.28 -4.01 -27.59
N ILE A 157 -0.40 -3.93 -28.90
CA ILE A 157 -0.55 -5.06 -29.82
C ILE A 157 0.39 -4.91 -31.02
N ASN A 158 0.72 -6.01 -31.66
CA ASN A 158 1.42 -6.00 -32.96
C ASN A 158 0.42 -5.72 -34.08
N ARG A 159 0.77 -4.84 -35.00
CA ARG A 159 -0.07 -4.50 -36.20
C ARG A 159 -0.36 -5.70 -37.08
N GLU A 160 0.58 -6.64 -37.20
CA GLU A 160 0.45 -7.84 -38.04
C GLU A 160 -0.32 -8.97 -37.36
N GLY A 161 -0.63 -8.81 -36.04
CA GLY A 161 -1.44 -9.74 -35.27
C GLY A 161 -2.94 -9.68 -35.58
N GLU A 162 -3.69 -10.52 -34.87
CA GLU A 162 -5.14 -10.65 -35.08
C GLU A 162 -6.00 -9.61 -34.34
N PHE A 163 -5.38 -8.66 -33.65
CA PHE A 163 -6.05 -7.73 -32.74
C PHE A 163 -6.44 -6.43 -33.41
N THR A 164 -7.48 -5.78 -32.90
CA THR A 164 -7.94 -4.47 -33.32
C THR A 164 -7.46 -3.37 -32.38
N ALA A 165 -6.89 -2.30 -32.93
CA ALA A 165 -6.59 -1.08 -32.20
C ALA A 165 -7.88 -0.27 -32.04
N TYR A 166 -8.29 -0.05 -30.80
CA TYR A 166 -9.46 0.76 -30.44
C TYR A 166 -9.07 2.14 -29.87
N PHE A 167 -7.81 2.52 -29.97
CA PHE A 167 -7.34 3.86 -29.65
C PHE A 167 -7.06 4.65 -30.94
N ASP A 168 -7.71 5.80 -31.08
CA ASP A 168 -7.48 6.75 -32.17
C ASP A 168 -6.38 7.72 -31.74
N GLU A 169 -5.15 7.51 -32.22
CA GLU A 169 -4.00 8.34 -31.88
C GLU A 169 -4.14 9.80 -32.32
N ALA A 170 -4.85 10.08 -33.44
CA ALA A 170 -5.06 11.42 -33.94
C ALA A 170 -6.03 12.22 -33.07
N ARG A 171 -6.97 11.56 -32.40
CA ARG A 171 -7.96 12.16 -31.51
C ARG A 171 -7.57 12.03 -30.04
N GLY A 172 -6.63 11.13 -29.72
CA GLY A 172 -6.20 10.85 -28.35
C GLY A 172 -7.27 10.14 -27.51
N GLU A 173 -8.20 9.40 -28.12
CA GLU A 173 -9.34 8.80 -27.43
C GLU A 173 -9.57 7.33 -27.80
N ASN A 174 -10.13 6.55 -26.85
CA ASN A 174 -10.61 5.22 -27.14
C ASN A 174 -11.93 5.28 -27.92
N THR A 175 -12.07 4.47 -28.95
CA THR A 175 -13.24 4.48 -29.87
C THR A 175 -14.40 3.61 -29.39
N VAL A 176 -14.17 2.76 -28.38
CA VAL A 176 -15.17 1.89 -27.76
C VAL A 176 -14.93 1.85 -26.23
N ASP A 177 -15.84 1.23 -25.47
CA ASP A 177 -15.65 0.98 -24.05
C ASP A 177 -14.61 -0.12 -23.78
N ALA A 178 -14.10 -0.16 -22.54
CA ALA A 178 -13.06 -1.10 -22.13
C ALA A 178 -13.48 -2.57 -22.29
N ALA A 179 -14.72 -2.94 -21.92
CA ALA A 179 -15.19 -4.32 -22.01
C ALA A 179 -15.21 -4.81 -23.46
N THR A 180 -15.64 -3.96 -24.39
CA THR A 180 -15.62 -4.27 -25.83
C THR A 180 -14.19 -4.41 -26.34
N ALA A 181 -13.31 -3.46 -26.02
CA ALA A 181 -11.93 -3.48 -26.52
C ALA A 181 -11.13 -4.66 -25.96
N LEU A 182 -11.29 -4.96 -24.68
CA LEU A 182 -10.45 -5.92 -23.96
C LEU A 182 -10.89 -7.37 -24.16
N ASN A 183 -12.14 -7.62 -24.55
CA ASN A 183 -12.65 -8.98 -24.77
C ASN A 183 -11.80 -9.78 -25.78
N GLN A 184 -11.12 -9.12 -26.73
CA GLN A 184 -10.21 -9.76 -27.68
C GLN A 184 -9.00 -10.43 -27.02
N PHE A 185 -8.67 -10.10 -25.76
CA PHE A 185 -7.54 -10.66 -25.02
C PHE A 185 -7.91 -11.89 -24.18
N ALA A 186 -9.16 -12.37 -24.27
CA ALA A 186 -9.58 -13.60 -23.60
C ALA A 186 -8.73 -14.79 -24.08
N ASP A 187 -8.17 -15.56 -23.12
CA ASP A 187 -7.26 -16.69 -23.37
C ASP A 187 -5.96 -16.33 -24.11
N LYS A 188 -5.59 -15.04 -24.17
CA LYS A 188 -4.33 -14.57 -24.76
C LYS A 188 -3.26 -14.41 -23.69
N LYS A 189 -1.99 -14.46 -24.11
CA LYS A 189 -0.82 -14.37 -23.22
C LYS A 189 -0.30 -12.93 -23.17
N PRO A 190 -0.37 -12.24 -22.01
CA PRO A 190 0.19 -10.90 -21.84
C PRO A 190 1.70 -10.91 -21.61
N CYS A 191 2.36 -9.81 -22.01
CA CYS A 191 3.66 -9.40 -21.50
C CYS A 191 3.49 -8.26 -20.47
N TRP A 192 4.08 -8.43 -19.31
CA TRP A 192 4.13 -7.48 -18.21
C TRP A 192 5.53 -6.95 -18.01
N SER A 193 5.68 -5.72 -17.48
CA SER A 193 7.01 -5.15 -17.24
C SER A 193 7.71 -5.80 -16.04
N ASP A 194 7.08 -5.75 -14.88
CA ASP A 194 7.49 -6.35 -13.61
C ASP A 194 6.26 -6.50 -12.70
N GLU A 195 6.38 -7.30 -11.66
CA GLU A 195 5.26 -7.64 -10.77
C GLU A 195 4.81 -6.50 -9.84
N PHE A 196 5.61 -5.43 -9.71
CA PHE A 196 5.31 -4.25 -8.90
C PHE A 196 4.83 -3.06 -9.74
N SER A 197 4.87 -3.14 -11.06
CA SER A 197 4.56 -2.01 -11.94
C SER A 197 3.08 -1.64 -11.94
N PRO A 198 2.70 -0.42 -11.53
CA PRO A 198 1.31 0.01 -11.64
C PRO A 198 0.81 0.00 -13.09
N SER A 199 1.58 0.56 -14.03
CA SER A 199 1.17 0.72 -15.44
C SER A 199 1.47 -0.49 -16.31
N GLY A 200 2.51 -1.26 -15.99
CA GLY A 200 2.91 -2.42 -16.78
C GLY A 200 2.35 -3.74 -16.29
N TYR A 201 1.54 -3.75 -15.20
CA TYR A 201 0.95 -4.98 -14.67
C TYR A 201 -0.32 -4.75 -13.84
N VAL A 202 -0.23 -4.10 -12.67
CA VAL A 202 -1.29 -4.13 -11.64
C VAL A 202 -2.59 -3.49 -12.13
N VAL A 203 -2.53 -2.27 -12.68
CA VAL A 203 -3.71 -1.56 -13.19
C VAL A 203 -4.28 -2.22 -14.45
N PRO A 204 -3.47 -2.58 -15.48
CA PRO A 204 -3.97 -3.34 -16.61
C PRO A 204 -4.61 -4.68 -16.24
N LEU A 205 -4.04 -5.43 -15.29
CA LEU A 205 -4.64 -6.67 -14.79
C LEU A 205 -5.97 -6.40 -14.09
N GLY A 206 -6.03 -5.37 -13.25
CA GLY A 206 -7.27 -4.95 -12.58
C GLY A 206 -8.35 -4.57 -13.57
N LEU A 207 -8.01 -3.85 -14.64
CA LEU A 207 -8.93 -3.48 -15.71
C LEU A 207 -9.45 -4.71 -16.49
N LEU A 208 -8.56 -5.66 -16.83
CA LEU A 208 -8.95 -6.93 -17.46
C LEU A 208 -9.93 -7.71 -16.58
N ASN A 209 -9.62 -7.82 -15.28
CA ASN A 209 -10.48 -8.52 -14.32
C ASN A 209 -11.85 -7.83 -14.16
N GLN A 210 -11.91 -6.50 -14.07
CA GLN A 210 -13.18 -5.76 -14.04
C GLN A 210 -13.99 -5.96 -15.31
N SER A 211 -13.32 -6.09 -16.46
CA SER A 211 -13.92 -6.38 -17.77
C SER A 211 -14.27 -7.86 -17.95
N GLN A 212 -14.06 -8.69 -16.92
CA GLN A 212 -14.29 -10.14 -16.93
C GLN A 212 -13.46 -10.89 -18.01
N VAL A 213 -12.29 -10.37 -18.33
CA VAL A 213 -11.36 -10.96 -19.31
C VAL A 213 -10.30 -11.78 -18.57
N THR A 214 -10.34 -13.10 -18.75
CA THR A 214 -9.33 -14.01 -18.21
C THR A 214 -8.27 -14.26 -19.28
N THR A 215 -7.00 -13.99 -18.92
CA THR A 215 -5.84 -14.21 -19.80
C THR A 215 -5.09 -15.48 -19.43
N ARG A 216 -4.20 -15.95 -20.30
CA ARG A 216 -3.20 -16.96 -19.93
C ARG A 216 -2.16 -16.36 -18.97
N THR A 217 -1.35 -17.21 -18.34
CA THR A 217 -0.22 -16.77 -17.52
C THR A 217 0.71 -15.89 -18.36
N GLY A 218 0.93 -14.66 -17.90
CA GLY A 218 1.78 -13.67 -18.58
C GLY A 218 3.27 -13.95 -18.42
N ALA A 219 4.08 -13.24 -19.21
CA ALA A 219 5.52 -13.19 -19.08
C ALA A 219 5.95 -11.83 -18.51
N PHE A 220 6.80 -11.83 -17.48
CA PHE A 220 7.45 -10.62 -16.97
C PHE A 220 8.78 -10.42 -17.71
N LEU A 221 8.98 -9.24 -18.30
CA LEU A 221 10.11 -8.93 -19.20
C LEU A 221 11.10 -7.91 -18.60
N GLU A 222 10.95 -7.55 -17.32
CA GLU A 222 11.83 -6.65 -16.58
C GLU A 222 12.05 -5.30 -17.28
N GLY A 223 10.98 -4.52 -17.37
CA GLY A 223 10.98 -3.14 -17.85
C GLY A 223 10.10 -2.87 -19.05
N GLN A 224 9.63 -1.64 -19.12
CA GLN A 224 8.66 -1.16 -20.12
C GLN A 224 9.16 -1.31 -21.58
N PRO A 225 10.44 -0.94 -21.91
CA PRO A 225 10.94 -1.13 -23.28
C PRO A 225 10.99 -2.59 -23.71
N ASN A 226 11.20 -3.53 -22.79
CA ASN A 226 11.23 -4.95 -23.11
C ASN A 226 9.83 -5.49 -23.45
N VAL A 227 8.78 -4.95 -22.82
CA VAL A 227 7.39 -5.25 -23.19
C VAL A 227 7.13 -4.81 -24.63
N VAL A 228 7.55 -3.58 -24.99
CA VAL A 228 7.41 -3.08 -26.37
C VAL A 228 8.16 -4.00 -27.36
N ARG A 229 9.39 -4.45 -27.04
CA ARG A 229 10.15 -5.42 -27.86
C ARG A 229 9.43 -6.75 -27.99
N GLY A 230 8.86 -7.26 -26.89
CA GLY A 230 8.12 -8.52 -26.88
C GLY A 230 6.88 -8.46 -27.79
N VAL A 231 6.13 -7.36 -27.74
CA VAL A 231 4.99 -7.12 -28.63
C VAL A 231 5.44 -6.89 -30.08
N TYR A 232 6.55 -6.18 -30.30
CA TYR A 232 7.13 -5.96 -31.62
C TYR A 232 7.54 -7.28 -32.31
N ALA A 233 8.15 -8.21 -31.55
CA ALA A 233 8.63 -9.49 -32.07
C ALA A 233 7.50 -10.49 -32.33
N ASP A 234 6.38 -10.37 -31.63
CA ASP A 234 5.16 -11.22 -31.74
C ASP A 234 5.42 -12.73 -31.53
N ASP A 235 6.41 -13.06 -30.68
CA ASP A 235 6.83 -14.44 -30.42
C ASP A 235 6.75 -14.87 -28.95
N ILE A 236 6.74 -13.93 -28.02
CA ILE A 236 6.74 -14.19 -26.56
C ILE A 236 5.33 -14.09 -25.98
N CYS A 237 4.56 -13.09 -26.43
CA CYS A 237 3.24 -12.74 -25.93
C CYS A 237 2.34 -12.19 -27.03
N ASP A 238 1.05 -12.29 -26.82
CA ASP A 238 0.04 -11.83 -27.77
C ASP A 238 -0.23 -10.31 -27.66
N PHE A 239 -0.02 -9.73 -26.46
CA PHE A 239 -0.17 -8.29 -26.18
C PHE A 239 0.67 -7.91 -24.97
N GLY A 240 0.82 -6.62 -24.69
CA GLY A 240 1.57 -6.15 -23.54
C GLY A 240 0.97 -4.89 -22.90
N ALA A 241 1.42 -4.52 -21.70
CA ALA A 241 1.02 -3.30 -21.05
C ALA A 241 2.22 -2.47 -20.61
N THR A 242 2.10 -1.14 -20.80
CA THR A 242 3.16 -0.18 -20.45
C THR A 242 2.57 1.14 -19.95
N PHE A 243 3.44 2.04 -19.43
CA PHE A 243 3.04 3.45 -19.27
C PHE A 243 2.91 4.15 -20.64
N VAL A 244 2.25 5.29 -20.66
CA VAL A 244 2.10 6.17 -21.82
C VAL A 244 3.29 7.14 -21.92
N ASP A 245 4.11 7.20 -23.00
CA ASP A 245 4.18 6.20 -24.05
C ASP A 245 5.57 5.54 -24.02
N ALA A 246 5.62 4.27 -23.69
CA ALA A 246 6.89 3.54 -23.62
C ALA A 246 7.50 3.23 -24.99
N ARG A 247 6.75 3.42 -26.07
CA ARG A 247 7.22 3.26 -27.45
C ARG A 247 8.21 4.38 -27.84
N GLU A 248 8.05 5.57 -27.24
CA GLU A 248 8.89 6.76 -27.47
C GLU A 248 10.25 6.68 -26.75
N ASN A 249 10.78 5.49 -26.54
CA ASN A 249 12.07 5.32 -25.90
C ASN A 249 13.21 5.43 -26.94
N PRO A 250 14.22 6.32 -26.75
CA PRO A 250 15.29 6.52 -27.73
C PRO A 250 16.07 5.25 -28.09
N VAL A 251 16.19 4.29 -27.16
CA VAL A 251 16.85 3.00 -27.43
C VAL A 251 15.99 2.13 -28.33
N LEU A 252 14.67 2.14 -28.12
CA LEU A 252 13.74 1.41 -29.00
C LEU A 252 13.72 2.01 -30.41
N GLU A 253 13.67 3.34 -30.51
CA GLU A 253 13.70 4.04 -31.78
C GLU A 253 14.98 3.75 -32.60
N ALA A 254 16.11 3.64 -31.92
CA ALA A 254 17.40 3.30 -32.57
C ALA A 254 17.43 1.84 -33.05
N ASP A 255 16.90 0.90 -32.25
CA ASP A 255 16.92 -0.54 -32.57
C ASP A 255 15.78 -0.94 -33.53
N TYR A 256 14.64 -0.26 -33.44
CA TYR A 256 13.39 -0.54 -34.17
C TYR A 256 12.77 0.77 -34.69
N PRO A 257 13.29 1.34 -35.80
CA PRO A 257 12.86 2.66 -36.31
C PRO A 257 11.37 2.71 -36.70
N ASP A 258 10.75 1.56 -36.94
CA ASP A 258 9.33 1.41 -37.29
C ASP A 258 8.44 1.00 -36.09
N VAL A 259 8.96 1.11 -34.83
CA VAL A 259 8.23 0.66 -33.64
C VAL A 259 6.86 1.32 -33.50
N MET A 260 6.76 2.61 -33.80
CA MET A 260 5.50 3.36 -33.73
C MET A 260 4.47 2.89 -34.78
N ASP A 261 4.94 2.40 -35.92
CA ASP A 261 4.09 1.85 -36.98
C ASP A 261 3.68 0.40 -36.69
N LYS A 262 4.56 -0.39 -36.08
CA LYS A 262 4.38 -1.83 -35.87
C LYS A 262 3.70 -2.17 -34.54
N VAL A 263 3.97 -1.42 -33.48
CA VAL A 263 3.35 -1.60 -32.15
C VAL A 263 2.25 -0.56 -31.95
N LEU A 264 1.01 -1.01 -32.02
CA LEU A 264 -0.17 -0.17 -31.91
C LEU A 264 -0.70 -0.12 -30.49
N VAL A 265 -1.35 0.98 -30.12
CA VAL A 265 -2.15 1.07 -28.90
C VAL A 265 -3.52 0.44 -29.16
N ALA A 266 -3.78 -0.69 -28.51
CA ALA A 266 -5.09 -1.33 -28.58
C ALA A 266 -6.12 -0.55 -27.78
N TRP A 267 -5.76 -0.10 -26.59
CA TRP A 267 -6.62 0.67 -25.71
C TRP A 267 -5.77 1.47 -24.70
N ARG A 268 -6.17 2.70 -24.38
CA ARG A 268 -5.46 3.58 -23.45
C ARG A 268 -6.19 3.67 -22.12
N ILE A 269 -5.47 3.42 -21.03
CA ILE A 269 -5.92 3.67 -19.67
C ILE A 269 -5.65 5.14 -19.37
N PRO A 270 -6.65 5.92 -18.95
CA PRO A 270 -6.49 7.36 -18.65
C PRO A 270 -5.43 7.63 -17.57
N GLU A 271 -5.11 8.92 -17.35
CA GLU A 271 -4.20 9.36 -16.29
C GLU A 271 -4.85 9.20 -14.90
N ILE A 272 -4.83 7.97 -14.39
CA ILE A 272 -5.41 7.58 -13.10
C ILE A 272 -4.36 7.01 -12.13
N ILE A 273 -3.16 6.70 -12.63
CA ILE A 273 -2.09 6.12 -11.81
C ILE A 273 -1.35 7.27 -11.11
N PRO A 274 -1.45 7.37 -9.79
CA PRO A 274 -0.83 8.47 -9.06
C PRO A 274 0.68 8.29 -8.94
N TYR A 275 1.37 9.40 -8.73
CA TYR A 275 2.68 9.40 -8.10
C TYR A 275 2.53 9.34 -6.57
N GLU A 276 3.63 9.57 -5.83
CA GLU A 276 3.63 9.63 -4.38
C GLU A 276 2.73 10.78 -3.87
N ASN A 277 2.25 10.66 -2.65
CA ASN A 277 1.49 11.72 -2.00
C ASN A 277 1.97 11.96 -0.56
N ILE A 278 1.78 13.19 -0.04
CA ILE A 278 1.85 13.45 1.39
C ILE A 278 0.47 13.21 1.98
N SER A 279 0.40 12.19 2.79
CA SER A 279 -0.77 11.81 3.57
C SER A 279 -0.58 12.17 5.05
N MET A 280 -1.68 12.42 5.71
CA MET A 280 -1.71 12.67 7.15
C MET A 280 -2.72 11.77 7.83
N SER A 281 -2.45 11.45 9.11
CA SER A 281 -3.40 10.68 9.92
C SER A 281 -4.78 11.31 9.90
N ALA A 282 -5.79 10.50 9.61
CA ALA A 282 -7.19 10.92 9.58
C ALA A 282 -7.70 11.35 10.97
N SER A 283 -7.02 10.92 12.04
CA SER A 283 -7.34 11.30 13.42
C SER A 283 -6.98 12.74 13.78
N LEU A 284 -6.10 13.38 13.01
CA LEU A 284 -5.72 14.78 13.24
C LEU A 284 -6.88 15.73 12.89
N PRO A 285 -7.08 16.80 13.69
CA PRO A 285 -8.10 17.81 13.39
C PRO A 285 -7.95 18.40 11.97
N PHE A 286 -9.06 18.64 11.30
CA PHE A 286 -9.06 19.17 9.92
C PHE A 286 -8.21 20.44 9.78
N GLU A 287 -8.39 21.42 10.68
CA GLU A 287 -7.65 22.67 10.63
C GLU A 287 -6.14 22.46 10.83
N MET A 288 -5.75 21.51 11.66
CA MET A 288 -4.33 21.16 11.84
C MET A 288 -3.75 20.63 10.53
N ARG A 289 -4.43 19.68 9.88
CA ARG A 289 -4.00 19.14 8.58
C ARG A 289 -3.87 20.24 7.51
N ARG A 290 -4.84 21.17 7.46
CA ARG A 290 -4.84 22.30 6.51
C ARG A 290 -3.67 23.26 6.78
N ASN A 291 -3.34 23.51 8.06
CA ASN A 291 -2.20 24.34 8.42
C ASN A 291 -0.88 23.73 7.99
N ILE A 292 -0.72 22.42 8.24
CA ILE A 292 0.48 21.67 7.83
C ILE A 292 0.58 21.60 6.30
N GLN A 293 -0.54 21.37 5.59
CA GLN A 293 -0.57 21.38 4.12
C GLN A 293 -0.07 22.72 3.55
N ARG A 294 -0.53 23.84 4.10
CA ARG A 294 -0.07 25.18 3.68
C ARG A 294 1.41 25.37 3.95
N ALA A 295 1.90 24.93 5.13
CA ALA A 295 3.31 25.04 5.47
C ALA A 295 4.20 24.22 4.50
N PHE A 296 3.78 23.02 4.08
CA PHE A 296 4.48 22.26 3.04
C PHE A 296 4.53 23.02 1.70
N LEU A 297 3.40 23.57 1.25
CA LEU A 297 3.34 24.32 0.01
C LEU A 297 4.24 25.57 0.05
N ASP A 298 4.18 26.31 1.16
CA ASP A 298 5.05 27.49 1.37
C ASP A 298 6.54 27.08 1.37
N PHE A 299 6.89 25.97 2.02
CA PHE A 299 8.25 25.44 2.05
C PHE A 299 8.81 25.19 0.65
N MET A 300 8.04 24.52 -0.19
CA MET A 300 8.43 24.20 -1.57
C MET A 300 8.53 25.41 -2.51
N THR A 301 8.09 26.60 -2.09
CA THR A 301 8.35 27.83 -2.86
C THR A 301 9.79 28.32 -2.69
N THR A 302 10.51 27.84 -1.68
CA THR A 302 11.89 28.24 -1.37
C THR A 302 12.92 27.31 -2.01
N PRO A 303 14.11 27.81 -2.43
CA PRO A 303 15.18 26.93 -2.93
C PRO A 303 15.63 25.90 -1.91
N GLU A 304 15.70 26.26 -0.62
CA GLU A 304 16.05 25.36 0.47
C GLU A 304 15.01 24.25 0.64
N GLY A 305 13.72 24.60 0.60
CA GLY A 305 12.62 23.65 0.69
C GLY A 305 12.61 22.65 -0.47
N LYS A 306 12.79 23.10 -1.70
CA LYS A 306 12.93 22.23 -2.86
C LYS A 306 14.10 21.26 -2.70
N ALA A 307 15.28 21.76 -2.30
CA ALA A 307 16.45 20.92 -2.08
C ALA A 307 16.25 19.88 -0.97
N ALA A 308 15.59 20.26 0.13
CA ALA A 308 15.26 19.35 1.22
C ALA A 308 14.27 18.26 0.79
N MET A 309 13.17 18.64 0.12
CA MET A 309 12.19 17.69 -0.42
C MET A 309 12.80 16.72 -1.42
N GLN A 310 13.64 17.22 -2.34
CA GLN A 310 14.38 16.38 -3.29
C GLN A 310 15.32 15.39 -2.57
N THR A 311 15.99 15.83 -1.48
CA THR A 311 16.88 14.97 -0.71
C THR A 311 16.12 13.89 0.08
N VAL A 312 14.99 14.26 0.69
CA VAL A 312 14.20 13.36 1.57
C VAL A 312 13.32 12.41 0.76
N TYR A 313 12.66 12.92 -0.29
CA TYR A 313 11.58 12.20 -0.98
C TYR A 313 11.84 11.98 -2.48
N GLY A 314 12.89 12.57 -3.04
CA GLY A 314 13.20 12.45 -4.47
C GLY A 314 12.31 13.28 -5.40
N PHE A 315 11.60 14.28 -4.85
CA PHE A 315 10.78 15.22 -5.62
C PHE A 315 10.69 16.58 -4.92
N ASP A 316 10.38 17.63 -5.66
CA ASP A 316 10.36 19.02 -5.20
C ASP A 316 9.14 19.82 -5.65
N GLU A 317 8.15 19.14 -6.22
CA GLU A 317 6.89 19.76 -6.67
C GLU A 317 5.69 18.93 -6.24
N MET A 318 4.70 19.61 -5.63
CA MET A 318 3.44 19.01 -5.18
C MET A 318 2.27 19.96 -5.39
N SER A 319 1.07 19.40 -5.53
CA SER A 319 -0.20 20.12 -5.64
C SER A 319 -1.20 19.60 -4.61
N PRO A 320 -2.11 20.45 -4.11
CA PRO A 320 -3.23 20.01 -3.28
C PRO A 320 -4.06 18.94 -3.97
N VAL A 321 -4.48 17.94 -3.21
CA VAL A 321 -5.29 16.81 -3.71
C VAL A 321 -6.31 16.38 -2.66
N GLU A 322 -7.38 15.73 -3.11
CA GLU A 322 -8.40 15.11 -2.27
C GLU A 322 -8.46 13.61 -2.54
N ASP A 323 -8.83 12.82 -1.54
CA ASP A 323 -8.89 11.35 -1.61
C ASP A 323 -9.76 10.82 -2.76
N ALA A 324 -10.81 11.55 -3.15
CA ALA A 324 -11.77 11.11 -4.16
C ALA A 324 -11.12 10.85 -5.53
N VAL A 325 -10.03 11.55 -5.87
CA VAL A 325 -9.36 11.40 -7.16
C VAL A 325 -8.61 10.07 -7.30
N TYR A 326 -8.34 9.38 -6.21
CA TYR A 326 -7.68 8.08 -6.20
C TYR A 326 -8.65 6.88 -6.37
N ALA A 327 -9.96 7.13 -6.39
CA ALA A 327 -10.96 6.07 -6.31
C ALA A 327 -10.86 5.05 -7.46
N GLU A 328 -10.59 5.50 -8.68
CA GLU A 328 -10.46 4.64 -9.86
C GLU A 328 -9.19 3.77 -9.78
N PHE A 329 -8.06 4.37 -9.42
CA PHE A 329 -6.81 3.65 -9.19
C PHE A 329 -6.97 2.56 -8.10
N ILE A 330 -7.56 2.92 -6.96
CA ILE A 330 -7.86 1.98 -5.86
C ILE A 330 -8.74 0.83 -6.38
N GLY A 331 -9.74 1.16 -7.20
CA GLY A 331 -10.63 0.19 -7.81
C GLY A 331 -9.89 -0.85 -8.65
N TYR A 332 -8.97 -0.43 -9.51
CA TYR A 332 -8.16 -1.33 -10.32
C TYR A 332 -7.15 -2.14 -9.51
N VAL A 333 -6.47 -1.52 -8.54
CA VAL A 333 -5.56 -2.24 -7.64
C VAL A 333 -6.30 -3.36 -6.90
N ASN A 334 -7.48 -3.08 -6.34
CA ASN A 334 -8.29 -4.10 -5.68
C ASN A 334 -8.78 -5.20 -6.65
N ALA A 335 -9.18 -4.81 -7.86
CA ALA A 335 -9.65 -5.75 -8.89
C ALA A 335 -8.53 -6.63 -9.46
N SER A 336 -7.27 -6.22 -9.36
CA SER A 336 -6.13 -7.04 -9.79
C SER A 336 -6.05 -8.36 -9.01
N GLY A 337 -6.56 -8.38 -7.76
CA GLY A 337 -6.49 -9.54 -6.87
C GLY A 337 -5.10 -9.80 -6.30
N ILE A 338 -4.15 -8.90 -6.53
CA ILE A 338 -2.79 -9.00 -5.99
C ILE A 338 -2.83 -8.68 -4.48
N ASN A 339 -2.06 -9.41 -3.70
CA ASN A 339 -1.94 -9.16 -2.28
C ASN A 339 -1.11 -7.88 -2.04
N LEU A 340 -1.75 -6.82 -1.53
CA LEU A 340 -1.11 -5.50 -1.34
C LEU A 340 0.18 -5.54 -0.51
N PRO A 341 0.28 -6.29 0.62
CA PRO A 341 1.53 -6.41 1.35
C PRO A 341 2.72 -6.83 0.49
N ASP A 342 2.52 -7.72 -0.48
CA ASP A 342 3.59 -8.20 -1.35
C ASP A 342 4.13 -7.08 -2.27
N LEU A 343 3.33 -6.03 -2.53
CA LEU A 343 3.72 -4.86 -3.31
C LEU A 343 4.54 -3.82 -2.51
N LEU A 344 4.62 -3.97 -1.19
CA LEU A 344 5.39 -3.07 -0.30
C LEU A 344 6.77 -3.61 0.08
N ASP A 345 7.05 -4.88 -0.19
CA ASP A 345 8.29 -5.57 0.19
C ASP A 345 9.39 -5.47 -0.89
N GLN A 346 9.55 -4.27 -1.51
CA GLN A 346 10.54 -4.00 -2.58
C GLN A 346 11.90 -3.61 -2.03
#